data_f6fa00bd7d75045b26cba93b451034a3
#
_entry.id   f6fa00bd7d75045b26cba93b451034a3
#
_cell.length_a   1.000
_cell.length_b   1.000
_cell.length_c   1.000
_cell.angle_alpha   90.00
_cell.angle_beta   90.00
_cell.angle_gamma   90.00
#
_symmetry.space_group_name_H-M   'P 1'
#
loop_
_entity.id
_entity.type
_entity.pdbx_description
1 polymer ?
#
loop_
_entity_poly.entity_id
_entity_poly.type
_entity_poly.pdbx_seq_one_letter_code
_entity_poly.pdbx_strand_id
1 'polypeptide(L)'
;MNRTKPRPGVRGAAFVKSGGFFIEYPSEGFRWKPDYEVKLMLAIAKFGGSSLSCAAAWRQVREIVTGDIARRVIVVSAAGKRHADDHKITDLLYLCHAHLRYGVPCWELWRKIAGRYLAIRDECAINFPIEDELDAIYENLSPQTSADFLASRGEYLAAKLMAAYLGFSFVDAASWLQFDYAGNVLTDTSYAALSSLADGRKIVTPGFYGALPDGRIHTVSRGGSDITGSLAAAALHADVYENWTDVPGILTADPRIVKNPAPIASLSYPELQLLSGAGTQVLHESAVAPVRAAQIPLQILSTFAPELPGTRIGFEAGVGLEKTGVVGFAGRRAVSMLRVLFREAARADADTLVRACLAQQGIAVFHSSQGVEGLCLLLIAKPGQDALHAACDEVRRLLPGAQVKLRENLAALLALCRTTREVPKLAAAMESAGVPVHHLVQTPPGALFCVNDSQYETALRAAYALAFG
;
A
#
# COMPACT_ATOMS: atom_id res chain seq x y z
N MET A 1 46.37 6.04 9.19
CA MET A 1 46.19 7.04 10.29
C MET A 1 46.96 8.29 9.92
N ASN A 2 46.31 9.27 9.32
CA ASN A 2 46.88 10.58 9.05
C ASN A 2 46.19 11.59 9.97
N ARG A 3 46.94 12.08 10.96
CA ARG A 3 46.52 13.19 11.83
C ARG A 3 46.90 14.50 11.13
N THR A 4 45.97 15.26 10.61
CA THR A 4 46.15 16.64 10.24
C THR A 4 45.95 17.54 11.45
N LYS A 5 46.91 18.34 11.81
CA LYS A 5 46.82 19.34 12.90
C LYS A 5 45.88 20.48 12.51
N PRO A 6 45.02 20.97 13.40
CA PRO A 6 44.13 22.09 13.13
C PRO A 6 44.86 23.41 13.10
N ARG A 7 44.36 24.36 12.27
CA ARG A 7 44.84 25.75 12.23
C ARG A 7 44.38 26.52 13.49
N PRO A 8 45.16 27.46 13.99
CA PRO A 8 44.79 28.23 15.18
C PRO A 8 43.61 29.15 14.90
N GLY A 9 42.53 29.00 15.67
CA GLY A 9 41.35 29.87 15.63
C GLY A 9 39.99 29.17 15.60
N VAL A 10 39.93 27.85 15.44
CA VAL A 10 38.68 27.09 15.46
C VAL A 10 38.64 26.26 16.76
N ARG A 11 37.65 26.55 17.62
CA ARG A 11 37.40 25.76 18.84
C ARG A 11 37.04 24.33 18.42
N GLY A 12 37.76 23.39 19.00
CA GLY A 12 37.90 22.01 18.57
C GLY A 12 36.62 21.22 18.37
N ALA A 13 36.37 20.84 17.12
CA ALA A 13 35.59 19.67 16.78
C ALA A 13 36.54 18.65 16.12
N ALA A 14 36.56 17.44 16.61
CA ALA A 14 37.29 16.34 15.95
C ALA A 14 36.31 15.61 15.03
N PHE A 15 36.64 15.52 13.75
CA PHE A 15 35.83 14.82 12.76
C PHE A 15 36.43 13.46 12.46
N VAL A 16 35.66 12.42 12.60
CA VAL A 16 36.00 11.07 12.12
C VAL A 16 35.04 10.73 10.98
N LYS A 17 35.54 10.52 9.78
CA LYS A 17 34.77 10.09 8.63
C LYS A 17 34.78 8.55 8.59
N SER A 18 33.64 7.95 8.91
CA SER A 18 33.39 6.53 8.61
C SER A 18 31.99 6.42 8.00
N GLY A 19 31.94 6.02 6.76
CA GLY A 19 30.69 5.58 6.12
C GLY A 19 29.56 6.62 6.00
N GLY A 20 29.86 7.91 5.75
CA GLY A 20 28.81 8.91 5.40
C GLY A 20 28.12 9.61 6.56
N PHE A 21 28.46 9.35 7.81
CA PHE A 21 27.90 10.06 8.97
C PHE A 21 28.90 11.06 9.55
N PHE A 22 28.40 12.28 9.93
CA PHE A 22 29.14 13.26 10.68
C PHE A 22 28.69 13.19 12.14
N ILE A 23 29.62 12.96 13.06
CA ILE A 23 29.36 13.00 14.50
C ILE A 23 30.04 14.26 15.04
N GLU A 24 29.26 15.21 15.59
CA GLU A 24 29.74 16.39 16.24
C GLU A 24 29.93 16.09 17.74
N TYR A 25 31.16 16.28 18.26
CA TYR A 25 31.46 16.08 19.67
C TYR A 25 31.49 17.43 20.41
N PRO A 26 30.85 17.57 21.58
CA PRO A 26 30.97 18.75 22.41
C PRO A 26 32.40 18.90 22.94
N SER A 27 32.91 20.12 22.89
CA SER A 27 34.25 20.45 23.43
C SER A 27 34.26 20.44 24.98
N GLU A 28 35.29 19.77 25.51
CA GLU A 28 35.70 19.70 26.93
C GLU A 28 34.82 18.92 27.88
N GLY A 29 35.39 17.85 28.47
CA GLY A 29 34.88 17.15 29.63
C GLY A 29 34.11 15.85 29.38
N PHE A 30 34.02 15.38 28.15
CA PHE A 30 33.32 14.13 27.82
C PHE A 30 34.18 12.90 28.20
N ARG A 31 33.90 12.31 29.37
CA ARG A 31 34.38 10.95 29.70
C ARG A 31 33.55 9.93 28.89
N TRP A 32 34.20 9.21 28.01
CA TRP A 32 33.61 8.09 27.28
C TRP A 32 33.01 7.10 28.31
N LYS A 33 31.68 6.99 28.32
CA LYS A 33 31.01 5.89 29.03
C LYS A 33 30.85 4.77 28.01
N PRO A 34 31.32 3.56 28.29
CA PRO A 34 31.26 2.41 27.35
C PRO A 34 29.82 1.88 27.11
N ASP A 35 28.80 2.50 27.69
CA ASP A 35 27.43 2.01 27.67
C ASP A 35 26.51 2.71 26.62
N TYR A 36 27.07 3.43 25.64
CA TYR A 36 26.27 3.86 24.48
C TYR A 36 26.17 2.67 23.52
N GLU A 37 25.14 1.85 23.71
CA GLU A 37 24.65 0.98 22.63
C GLU A 37 24.23 1.90 21.48
N VAL A 38 25.01 1.91 20.39
CA VAL A 38 24.57 2.49 19.13
C VAL A 38 23.44 1.60 18.64
N LYS A 39 22.19 1.98 18.96
CA LYS A 39 21.02 1.28 18.44
C LYS A 39 21.08 1.38 16.91
N LEU A 40 21.49 0.29 16.25
CA LEU A 40 21.42 0.20 14.80
C LEU A 40 19.95 0.30 14.40
N MET A 41 19.63 1.24 13.53
CA MET A 41 18.29 1.33 12.95
C MET A 41 17.88 0.00 12.31
N LEU A 42 16.61 -0.36 12.43
CA LEU A 42 16.01 -1.51 11.78
C LEU A 42 14.99 -1.07 10.74
N ALA A 43 15.28 -1.36 9.48
CA ALA A 43 14.36 -1.19 8.38
C ALA A 43 13.83 -2.56 7.92
N ILE A 44 12.52 -2.68 7.82
CA ILE A 44 11.87 -3.81 7.16
C ILE A 44 11.62 -3.40 5.72
N ALA A 45 12.24 -4.08 4.77
CA ALA A 45 12.08 -3.78 3.34
C ALA A 45 11.24 -4.85 2.65
N LYS A 46 10.09 -4.45 2.11
CA LYS A 46 9.22 -5.34 1.32
C LYS A 46 9.36 -5.01 -0.17
N PHE A 47 9.56 -6.02 -0.99
CA PHE A 47 9.64 -5.89 -2.45
C PHE A 47 8.42 -6.50 -3.13
N GLY A 48 7.74 -5.70 -3.98
CA GLY A 48 6.58 -6.12 -4.75
C GLY A 48 6.92 -7.03 -5.94
N GLY A 49 5.90 -7.61 -6.56
CA GLY A 49 6.11 -8.55 -7.66
C GLY A 49 6.81 -7.92 -8.88
N SER A 50 6.55 -6.66 -9.22
CA SER A 50 7.26 -5.93 -10.29
C SER A 50 8.75 -5.81 -10.01
N SER A 51 9.12 -5.59 -8.74
CA SER A 51 10.51 -5.53 -8.26
C SER A 51 11.23 -6.89 -8.33
N LEU A 52 10.50 -7.97 -8.56
CA LEU A 52 11.00 -9.35 -8.57
C LEU A 52 10.73 -10.06 -9.90
N SER A 53 10.36 -9.33 -10.95
CA SER A 53 9.87 -9.89 -12.20
C SER A 53 10.95 -10.56 -13.06
N CYS A 54 12.21 -10.11 -12.98
CA CYS A 54 13.33 -10.59 -13.79
C CYS A 54 14.68 -10.38 -13.09
N ALA A 55 15.74 -10.97 -13.60
CA ALA A 55 17.08 -10.89 -13.03
C ALA A 55 17.63 -9.45 -12.91
N ALA A 56 17.31 -8.56 -13.85
CA ALA A 56 17.70 -7.15 -13.74
C ALA A 56 17.10 -6.48 -12.49
N ALA A 57 15.81 -6.71 -12.23
CA ALA A 57 15.14 -6.23 -11.03
C ALA A 57 15.74 -6.84 -9.75
N TRP A 58 16.11 -8.14 -9.78
CA TRP A 58 16.76 -8.80 -8.65
C TRP A 58 18.14 -8.22 -8.32
N ARG A 59 18.93 -7.87 -9.33
CA ARG A 59 20.21 -7.16 -9.12
C ARG A 59 19.99 -5.82 -8.43
N GLN A 60 18.98 -5.06 -8.88
CA GLN A 60 18.62 -3.79 -8.26
C GLN A 60 18.16 -3.96 -6.81
N VAL A 61 17.35 -4.99 -6.50
CA VAL A 61 16.95 -5.32 -5.11
C VAL A 61 18.18 -5.62 -4.26
N ARG A 62 19.15 -6.38 -4.77
CA ARG A 62 20.39 -6.67 -4.04
C ARG A 62 21.18 -5.41 -3.74
N GLU A 63 21.34 -4.51 -4.72
CA GLU A 63 22.03 -3.23 -4.51
C GLU A 63 21.33 -2.37 -3.44
N ILE A 64 20.00 -2.29 -3.50
CA ILE A 64 19.20 -1.59 -2.50
C ILE A 64 19.43 -2.20 -1.10
N VAL A 65 19.28 -3.51 -0.95
CA VAL A 65 19.39 -4.18 0.35
C VAL A 65 20.79 -4.08 0.93
N THR A 66 21.82 -4.27 0.10
CA THR A 66 23.22 -4.23 0.56
C THR A 66 23.74 -2.81 0.76
N GLY A 67 23.09 -1.82 0.16
CA GLY A 67 23.44 -0.40 0.29
C GLY A 67 23.10 0.22 1.65
N ASP A 68 22.26 -0.44 2.47
CA ASP A 68 21.90 0.04 3.79
C ASP A 68 21.88 -1.11 4.81
N ILE A 69 22.73 -1.02 5.82
CA ILE A 69 22.86 -2.03 6.88
C ILE A 69 21.60 -2.16 7.75
N ALA A 70 20.74 -1.17 7.75
CA ALA A 70 19.45 -1.17 8.47
C ALA A 70 18.47 -2.19 7.86
N ARG A 71 18.59 -2.51 6.57
CA ARG A 71 17.71 -3.45 5.86
C ARG A 71 18.07 -4.89 6.18
N ARG A 72 17.59 -5.36 7.31
CA ARG A 72 17.94 -6.69 7.85
C ARG A 72 16.83 -7.71 7.71
N VAL A 73 15.60 -7.29 7.50
CA VAL A 73 14.45 -8.16 7.32
C VAL A 73 13.78 -7.81 5.99
N ILE A 74 13.79 -8.78 5.10
CA ILE A 74 13.31 -8.60 3.72
C ILE A 74 12.06 -9.45 3.53
N VAL A 75 10.97 -8.80 3.06
CA VAL A 75 9.73 -9.48 2.69
C VAL A 75 9.57 -9.45 1.17
N VAL A 76 9.33 -10.60 0.56
CA VAL A 76 9.26 -10.71 -0.89
C VAL A 76 7.90 -11.23 -1.35
N SER A 77 7.44 -10.70 -2.48
CA SER A 77 6.28 -11.22 -3.22
C SER A 77 6.73 -12.27 -4.24
N ALA A 78 5.78 -12.98 -4.84
CA ALA A 78 6.04 -13.78 -6.03
C ALA A 78 6.49 -12.90 -7.21
N ALA A 79 7.20 -13.47 -8.18
CA ALA A 79 7.64 -12.76 -9.36
C ALA A 79 6.46 -12.22 -10.17
N GLY A 80 6.48 -10.92 -10.47
CA GLY A 80 5.46 -10.23 -11.25
C GLY A 80 5.59 -10.44 -12.75
N LYS A 81 4.86 -9.64 -13.52
CA LYS A 81 4.97 -9.61 -15.00
C LYS A 81 6.27 -8.93 -15.41
N ARG A 82 6.93 -9.46 -16.46
CA ARG A 82 8.09 -8.84 -17.12
C ARG A 82 7.68 -7.79 -18.15
N HIS A 83 6.51 -7.99 -18.77
CA HIS A 83 5.89 -7.11 -19.77
C HIS A 83 4.36 -7.27 -19.75
N ALA A 84 3.64 -6.46 -20.51
CA ALA A 84 2.17 -6.40 -20.48
C ALA A 84 1.49 -7.75 -20.76
N ASP A 85 2.01 -8.52 -21.73
CA ASP A 85 1.45 -9.80 -22.16
C ASP A 85 1.93 -10.99 -21.32
N ASP A 86 2.77 -10.76 -20.30
CA ASP A 86 3.25 -11.82 -19.42
C ASP A 86 2.22 -12.17 -18.33
N HIS A 87 2.40 -13.33 -17.71
CA HIS A 87 1.57 -13.78 -16.60
C HIS A 87 2.27 -13.55 -15.25
N LYS A 88 1.52 -13.16 -14.23
CA LYS A 88 2.01 -13.23 -12.85
C LYS A 88 2.15 -14.69 -12.43
N ILE A 89 3.17 -14.98 -11.65
CA ILE A 89 3.36 -16.33 -11.10
C ILE A 89 2.14 -16.79 -10.29
N THR A 90 1.57 -15.90 -9.48
CA THR A 90 0.38 -16.21 -8.68
C THR A 90 -0.82 -16.58 -9.55
N ASP A 91 -1.03 -15.91 -10.71
CA ASP A 91 -2.12 -16.24 -11.63
C ASP A 91 -1.91 -17.65 -12.25
N LEU A 92 -0.66 -18.00 -12.61
CA LEU A 92 -0.32 -19.34 -13.11
C LEU A 92 -0.55 -20.42 -12.04
N LEU A 93 -0.23 -20.14 -10.76
CA LEU A 93 -0.44 -21.06 -9.66
C LEU A 93 -1.93 -21.32 -9.40
N TYR A 94 -2.77 -20.28 -9.44
CA TYR A 94 -4.24 -20.47 -9.38
C TYR A 94 -4.77 -21.27 -10.57
N LEU A 95 -4.22 -21.09 -11.77
CA LEU A 95 -4.59 -21.86 -12.94
C LEU A 95 -4.15 -23.32 -12.80
N CYS A 96 -2.95 -23.59 -12.26
CA CYS A 96 -2.50 -24.95 -11.92
C CYS A 96 -3.48 -25.61 -10.93
N HIS A 97 -3.89 -24.91 -9.89
CA HIS A 97 -4.88 -25.43 -8.93
C HIS A 97 -6.21 -25.78 -9.60
N ALA A 98 -6.71 -24.92 -10.50
CA ALA A 98 -7.93 -25.21 -11.25
C ALA A 98 -7.76 -26.46 -12.12
N HIS A 99 -6.63 -26.63 -12.81
CA HIS A 99 -6.34 -27.85 -13.59
C HIS A 99 -6.35 -29.10 -12.70
N LEU A 100 -5.65 -29.09 -11.57
CA LEU A 100 -5.61 -30.22 -10.64
C LEU A 100 -7.00 -30.64 -10.15
N ARG A 101 -7.84 -29.67 -9.79
CA ARG A 101 -9.22 -29.93 -9.33
C ARG A 101 -10.09 -30.63 -10.37
N TYR A 102 -9.84 -30.37 -11.65
CA TYR A 102 -10.60 -30.99 -12.75
C TYR A 102 -9.88 -32.20 -13.37
N GLY A 103 -8.80 -32.67 -12.75
CA GLY A 103 -8.02 -33.81 -13.26
C GLY A 103 -7.26 -33.52 -14.56
N VAL A 104 -7.03 -32.23 -14.87
CA VAL A 104 -6.27 -31.80 -16.05
C VAL A 104 -4.80 -31.68 -15.67
N PRO A 105 -3.85 -32.20 -16.45
CA PRO A 105 -2.43 -31.99 -16.18
C PRO A 105 -2.03 -30.51 -16.14
N CYS A 106 -1.26 -30.11 -15.13
CA CYS A 106 -0.80 -28.71 -14.99
C CYS A 106 0.69 -28.53 -15.36
N TRP A 107 1.33 -29.55 -15.93
CA TRP A 107 2.77 -29.55 -16.24
C TRP A 107 3.23 -28.36 -17.06
N GLU A 108 2.50 -28.00 -18.11
CA GLU A 108 2.85 -26.88 -18.99
C GLU A 108 2.83 -25.52 -18.23
N LEU A 109 1.90 -25.38 -17.30
CA LEU A 109 1.83 -24.19 -16.44
C LEU A 109 2.96 -24.18 -15.43
N TRP A 110 3.21 -25.34 -14.78
CA TRP A 110 4.28 -25.50 -13.82
C TRP A 110 5.66 -25.23 -14.44
N ARG A 111 5.89 -25.75 -15.66
CA ARG A 111 7.11 -25.49 -16.42
C ARG A 111 7.34 -23.99 -16.67
N LYS A 112 6.30 -23.20 -16.90
CA LYS A 112 6.41 -21.74 -17.03
C LYS A 112 6.81 -21.08 -15.71
N ILE A 113 6.25 -21.56 -14.58
CA ILE A 113 6.59 -21.09 -13.24
C ILE A 113 8.04 -21.44 -12.91
N ALA A 114 8.42 -22.71 -13.04
CA ALA A 114 9.79 -23.19 -12.79
C ALA A 114 10.80 -22.44 -13.66
N GLY A 115 10.52 -22.31 -14.98
CA GLY A 115 11.38 -21.59 -15.91
C GLY A 115 11.63 -20.13 -15.53
N ARG A 116 10.69 -19.47 -14.84
CA ARG A 116 10.90 -18.12 -14.33
C ARG A 116 11.96 -18.06 -13.23
N TYR A 117 11.88 -18.93 -12.24
CA TYR A 117 12.83 -18.96 -11.12
C TYR A 117 14.21 -19.49 -11.53
N LEU A 118 14.24 -20.49 -12.42
CA LEU A 118 15.47 -21.00 -13.02
C LEU A 118 16.21 -19.90 -13.80
N ALA A 119 15.51 -19.16 -14.65
CA ALA A 119 16.11 -18.05 -15.39
C ALA A 119 16.67 -16.97 -14.46
N ILE A 120 15.94 -16.59 -13.40
CA ILE A 120 16.42 -15.63 -12.41
C ILE A 120 17.68 -16.15 -11.70
N ARG A 121 17.69 -17.42 -11.27
CA ARG A 121 18.84 -18.06 -10.63
C ARG A 121 20.06 -18.01 -11.53
N ASP A 122 19.92 -18.46 -12.78
CA ASP A 122 21.03 -18.59 -13.72
C ASP A 122 21.58 -17.20 -14.10
N GLU A 123 20.72 -16.27 -14.46
CA GLU A 123 21.11 -14.90 -14.85
C GLU A 123 21.70 -14.06 -13.69
N CYS A 124 21.32 -14.36 -12.45
CA CYS A 124 21.89 -13.75 -11.24
C CYS A 124 23.06 -14.56 -10.67
N ALA A 125 23.42 -15.70 -11.25
CA ALA A 125 24.46 -16.64 -10.79
C ALA A 125 24.27 -17.03 -9.31
N ILE A 126 23.03 -17.36 -8.92
CA ILE A 126 22.71 -17.73 -7.54
C ILE A 126 23.04 -19.19 -7.32
N ASN A 127 23.94 -19.47 -6.38
CA ASN A 127 24.29 -20.84 -6.02
C ASN A 127 23.24 -21.42 -5.05
N PHE A 128 22.12 -21.90 -5.62
CA PHE A 128 21.04 -22.55 -4.87
C PHE A 128 20.35 -23.59 -5.76
N PRO A 129 20.20 -24.85 -5.28
CA PRO A 129 19.55 -25.93 -6.05
C PRO A 129 18.03 -25.78 -6.00
N ILE A 130 17.49 -24.76 -6.67
CA ILE A 130 16.06 -24.48 -6.65
C ILE A 130 15.25 -25.55 -7.37
N GLU A 131 15.91 -26.36 -8.22
CA GLU A 131 15.31 -27.54 -8.88
C GLU A 131 14.72 -28.50 -7.85
N ASP A 132 15.46 -28.81 -6.78
CA ASP A 132 15.02 -29.73 -5.74
C ASP A 132 13.70 -29.24 -5.08
N GLU A 133 13.59 -27.93 -4.87
CA GLU A 133 12.34 -27.33 -4.33
C GLU A 133 11.19 -27.37 -5.34
N LEU A 134 11.49 -27.10 -6.61
CA LEU A 134 10.49 -27.13 -7.67
C LEU A 134 9.95 -28.55 -7.90
N ASP A 135 10.84 -29.54 -7.91
CA ASP A 135 10.49 -30.94 -8.09
C ASP A 135 9.71 -31.45 -6.87
N ALA A 136 10.19 -31.17 -5.64
CA ALA A 136 9.50 -31.55 -4.42
C ALA A 136 8.10 -30.95 -4.31
N ILE A 137 7.88 -29.72 -4.75
CA ILE A 137 6.54 -29.13 -4.80
C ILE A 137 5.69 -29.87 -5.85
N TYR A 138 6.18 -30.04 -7.07
CA TYR A 138 5.41 -30.61 -8.17
C TYR A 138 5.00 -32.07 -7.92
N GLU A 139 5.89 -32.89 -7.40
CA GLU A 139 5.65 -34.31 -7.08
C GLU A 139 4.56 -34.50 -6.01
N ASN A 140 4.39 -33.52 -5.13
CA ASN A 140 3.40 -33.55 -4.06
C ASN A 140 2.06 -32.89 -4.47
N LEU A 141 1.91 -32.41 -5.71
CA LEU A 141 0.65 -31.85 -6.18
C LEU A 141 -0.39 -32.95 -6.42
N SER A 142 -1.61 -32.69 -6.00
CA SER A 142 -2.73 -33.60 -6.14
C SER A 142 -4.05 -32.80 -6.27
N PRO A 143 -5.17 -33.46 -6.66
CA PRO A 143 -6.47 -32.80 -6.65
C PRO A 143 -6.92 -32.27 -5.28
N GLN A 144 -6.33 -32.76 -4.19
CA GLN A 144 -6.58 -32.33 -2.81
C GLN A 144 -5.70 -31.15 -2.36
N THR A 145 -4.71 -30.77 -3.16
CA THR A 145 -3.86 -29.60 -2.88
C THR A 145 -4.72 -28.34 -2.77
N SER A 146 -4.60 -27.61 -1.65
CA SER A 146 -5.39 -26.41 -1.46
C SER A 146 -4.92 -25.25 -2.37
N ALA A 147 -5.84 -24.36 -2.70
CA ALA A 147 -5.54 -23.15 -3.47
C ALA A 147 -4.51 -22.29 -2.75
N ASP A 148 -4.63 -22.13 -1.44
CA ASP A 148 -3.75 -21.34 -0.60
C ASP A 148 -2.32 -21.88 -0.60
N PHE A 149 -2.18 -23.22 -0.44
CA PHE A 149 -0.87 -23.84 -0.52
C PHE A 149 -0.21 -23.58 -1.86
N LEU A 150 -0.91 -23.83 -2.96
CA LEU A 150 -0.31 -23.68 -4.28
C LEU A 150 -0.01 -22.21 -4.59
N ALA A 151 -0.93 -21.29 -4.29
CA ALA A 151 -0.71 -19.86 -4.50
C ALA A 151 0.49 -19.31 -3.71
N SER A 152 0.73 -19.79 -2.48
CA SER A 152 1.84 -19.36 -1.63
C SER A 152 3.22 -19.78 -2.16
N ARG A 153 3.29 -20.78 -3.05
CA ARG A 153 4.59 -21.30 -3.54
C ARG A 153 5.36 -20.28 -4.38
N GLY A 154 4.68 -19.29 -4.94
CA GLY A 154 5.34 -18.18 -5.62
C GLY A 154 6.25 -17.39 -4.69
N GLU A 155 5.72 -16.90 -3.59
CA GLU A 155 6.45 -16.15 -2.57
C GLU A 155 7.48 -17.03 -1.87
N TYR A 156 7.15 -18.29 -1.59
CA TYR A 156 8.07 -19.26 -0.99
C TYR A 156 9.34 -19.45 -1.82
N LEU A 157 9.21 -19.76 -3.11
CA LEU A 157 10.34 -19.93 -4.04
C LEU A 157 11.14 -18.63 -4.20
N ALA A 158 10.46 -17.49 -4.32
CA ALA A 158 11.12 -16.19 -4.37
C ALA A 158 11.94 -15.91 -3.11
N ALA A 159 11.40 -16.21 -1.93
CA ALA A 159 12.09 -15.97 -0.66
C ALA A 159 13.30 -16.87 -0.46
N LYS A 160 13.20 -18.17 -0.78
CA LYS A 160 14.35 -19.08 -0.73
C LYS A 160 15.49 -18.64 -1.63
N LEU A 161 15.15 -18.30 -2.87
CA LEU A 161 16.14 -17.87 -3.85
C LEU A 161 16.74 -16.50 -3.46
N MET A 162 15.94 -15.56 -2.96
CA MET A 162 16.41 -14.25 -2.49
C MET A 162 17.31 -14.38 -1.25
N ALA A 163 16.97 -15.28 -0.32
CA ALA A 163 17.78 -15.55 0.85
C ALA A 163 19.19 -16.05 0.45
N ALA A 164 19.25 -16.99 -0.48
CA ALA A 164 20.53 -17.46 -1.03
C ALA A 164 21.30 -16.34 -1.77
N TYR A 165 20.59 -15.50 -2.54
CA TYR A 165 21.20 -14.41 -3.29
C TYR A 165 21.80 -13.31 -2.41
N LEU A 166 21.17 -13.02 -1.27
CA LEU A 166 21.62 -12.02 -0.29
C LEU A 166 22.59 -12.60 0.75
N GLY A 167 22.68 -13.93 0.88
CA GLY A 167 23.38 -14.57 2.00
C GLY A 167 22.67 -14.38 3.34
N PHE A 168 21.34 -14.26 3.33
CA PHE A 168 20.49 -14.11 4.50
C PHE A 168 19.84 -15.45 4.87
N SER A 169 19.35 -15.58 6.11
CA SER A 169 18.59 -16.76 6.52
C SER A 169 17.17 -16.73 5.95
N PHE A 170 16.73 -17.85 5.39
CA PHE A 170 15.32 -18.01 5.02
C PHE A 170 14.49 -18.30 6.27
N VAL A 171 13.36 -17.60 6.42
CA VAL A 171 12.36 -17.83 7.48
C VAL A 171 11.00 -17.96 6.80
N ASP A 172 10.43 -19.18 6.82
CA ASP A 172 9.11 -19.41 6.23
C ASP A 172 8.04 -18.61 6.96
N ALA A 173 7.14 -17.94 6.22
CA ALA A 173 6.04 -17.19 6.81
C ALA A 173 5.11 -18.09 7.65
N ALA A 174 4.92 -19.34 7.25
CA ALA A 174 4.14 -20.31 8.02
C ALA A 174 4.71 -20.62 9.41
N SER A 175 5.99 -20.35 9.64
CA SER A 175 6.62 -20.58 10.96
C SER A 175 6.38 -19.45 11.96
N TRP A 176 5.89 -18.29 11.50
CA TRP A 176 5.68 -17.15 12.39
C TRP A 176 4.32 -16.46 12.22
N LEU A 177 3.80 -16.31 11.00
CA LEU A 177 2.52 -15.66 10.75
C LEU A 177 1.39 -16.65 10.92
N GLN A 178 0.65 -16.51 12.01
CA GLN A 178 -0.42 -17.44 12.41
C GLN A 178 -1.78 -16.79 12.35
N PHE A 179 -2.77 -17.56 11.93
CA PHE A 179 -4.16 -17.15 11.81
C PHE A 179 -5.06 -18.01 12.70
N ASP A 180 -6.20 -17.47 13.09
CA ASP A 180 -7.31 -18.28 13.60
C ASP A 180 -8.08 -18.94 12.42
N TYR A 181 -9.05 -19.82 12.73
CA TYR A 181 -9.87 -20.47 11.70
C TYR A 181 -10.85 -19.51 10.98
N ALA A 182 -11.02 -18.28 11.47
CA ALA A 182 -11.78 -17.24 10.78
C ALA A 182 -10.90 -16.40 9.82
N GLY A 183 -9.57 -16.67 9.78
CA GLY A 183 -8.63 -15.97 8.95
C GLY A 183 -8.09 -14.65 9.56
N ASN A 184 -8.31 -14.42 10.88
CA ASN A 184 -7.72 -13.28 11.56
C ASN A 184 -6.31 -13.60 12.03
N VAL A 185 -5.41 -12.62 11.96
CA VAL A 185 -4.04 -12.76 12.44
C VAL A 185 -4.00 -12.89 13.96
N LEU A 186 -3.34 -13.93 14.46
CA LEU A 186 -3.02 -14.11 15.88
C LEU A 186 -1.78 -13.25 16.21
N THR A 187 -2.00 -11.97 16.45
CA THR A 187 -0.95 -10.93 16.50
C THR A 187 0.13 -11.26 17.52
N ASP A 188 -0.23 -11.53 18.78
CA ASP A 188 0.74 -11.74 19.86
C ASP A 188 1.62 -12.97 19.60
N THR A 189 1.01 -14.05 19.15
CA THR A 189 1.72 -15.30 18.82
C THR A 189 2.67 -15.09 17.63
N SER A 190 2.18 -14.43 16.58
CA SER A 190 2.95 -14.13 15.37
C SER A 190 4.15 -13.21 15.68
N TYR A 191 3.94 -12.20 16.50
CA TYR A 191 4.99 -11.24 16.86
C TYR A 191 6.09 -11.90 17.71
N ALA A 192 5.69 -12.67 18.71
CA ALA A 192 6.65 -13.42 19.55
C ALA A 192 7.47 -14.44 18.72
N ALA A 193 6.81 -15.15 17.79
CA ALA A 193 7.46 -16.10 16.91
C ALA A 193 8.49 -15.42 16.00
N LEU A 194 8.12 -14.33 15.31
CA LEU A 194 9.04 -13.61 14.42
C LEU A 194 10.20 -12.99 15.20
N SER A 195 9.95 -12.40 16.37
CA SER A 195 11.01 -11.82 17.22
C SER A 195 12.05 -12.87 17.61
N SER A 196 11.61 -14.06 17.98
CA SER A 196 12.51 -15.20 18.29
C SER A 196 13.28 -15.68 17.07
N LEU A 197 12.64 -15.79 15.90
CA LEU A 197 13.25 -16.27 14.67
C LEU A 197 14.22 -15.24 14.06
N ALA A 198 13.95 -13.96 14.20
CA ALA A 198 14.80 -12.90 13.67
C ALA A 198 16.05 -12.64 14.52
N ASP A 199 15.93 -12.65 15.84
CA ASP A 199 16.97 -12.49 16.88
C ASP A 199 18.33 -11.93 16.38
N GLY A 200 18.34 -10.68 15.95
CA GLY A 200 19.53 -10.03 15.42
C GLY A 200 20.03 -10.52 14.04
N ARG A 201 19.44 -11.53 13.44
CA ARG A 201 19.84 -12.08 12.15
C ARG A 201 19.32 -11.26 10.97
N LYS A 202 19.99 -11.40 9.84
CA LYS A 202 19.48 -10.94 8.56
C LYS A 202 18.60 -12.03 7.96
N ILE A 203 17.33 -11.75 7.69
CA ILE A 203 16.38 -12.76 7.22
C ILE A 203 15.63 -12.31 5.96
N VAL A 204 15.22 -13.30 5.16
CA VAL A 204 14.22 -13.14 4.10
C VAL A 204 13.04 -14.02 4.44
N THR A 205 11.85 -13.44 4.41
CA THR A 205 10.59 -14.16 4.62
C THR A 205 9.64 -13.93 3.44
N PRO A 206 8.90 -14.96 3.01
CA PRO A 206 7.85 -14.78 2.00
C PRO A 206 6.73 -13.94 2.56
N GLY A 207 6.11 -13.11 1.71
CA GLY A 207 4.86 -12.44 2.02
C GLY A 207 3.63 -13.28 1.71
N PHE A 208 2.44 -12.70 1.88
CA PHE A 208 1.16 -13.18 1.38
C PHE A 208 0.52 -14.34 2.17
N TYR A 209 1.23 -15.18 2.89
CA TYR A 209 0.65 -16.34 3.57
C TYR A 209 1.22 -16.54 4.98
N GLY A 210 0.56 -17.41 5.74
CA GLY A 210 0.98 -17.95 7.02
C GLY A 210 0.30 -19.28 7.26
N ALA A 211 0.13 -19.70 8.51
CA ALA A 211 -0.43 -20.98 8.89
C ALA A 211 -1.70 -20.84 9.77
N LEU A 212 -2.65 -21.74 9.57
CA LEU A 212 -3.76 -22.02 10.49
C LEU A 212 -3.26 -22.87 11.68
N PRO A 213 -4.04 -23.00 12.77
CA PRO A 213 -3.62 -23.75 13.94
C PRO A 213 -3.31 -25.25 13.68
N ASP A 214 -3.87 -25.82 12.62
CA ASP A 214 -3.62 -27.20 12.16
C ASP A 214 -2.42 -27.31 11.19
N GLY A 215 -1.69 -26.20 10.96
CA GLY A 215 -0.53 -26.15 10.08
C GLY A 215 -0.85 -25.97 8.60
N ARG A 216 -2.13 -25.96 8.19
CA ARG A 216 -2.48 -25.67 6.80
C ARG A 216 -2.12 -24.23 6.44
N ILE A 217 -1.64 -24.06 5.22
CA ILE A 217 -1.35 -22.72 4.68
C ILE A 217 -2.67 -21.94 4.51
N HIS A 218 -2.63 -20.69 4.91
CA HIS A 218 -3.69 -19.72 4.68
C HIS A 218 -3.10 -18.46 4.02
N THR A 219 -3.74 -17.99 2.94
CA THR A 219 -3.30 -16.81 2.22
C THR A 219 -4.06 -15.58 2.67
N VAL A 220 -3.34 -14.47 2.81
CA VAL A 220 -3.96 -13.18 3.07
C VAL A 220 -4.60 -12.69 1.77
N SER A 221 -5.77 -12.10 1.86
CA SER A 221 -6.49 -11.55 0.73
C SER A 221 -5.67 -10.48 -0.04
N ARG A 222 -6.24 -9.44 -0.55
CA ARG A 222 -5.55 -8.40 -1.34
C ARG A 222 -4.42 -7.71 -0.56
N GLY A 223 -3.28 -7.45 -1.22
CA GLY A 223 -2.14 -6.76 -0.62
C GLY A 223 -1.36 -7.62 0.38
N GLY A 224 -1.46 -8.95 0.31
CA GLY A 224 -0.93 -9.85 1.32
C GLY A 224 0.53 -9.66 1.69
N SER A 225 1.42 -9.44 0.71
CA SER A 225 2.83 -9.19 1.02
C SER A 225 3.07 -7.82 1.68
N ASP A 226 2.24 -6.81 1.38
CA ASP A 226 2.29 -5.50 2.06
C ASP A 226 1.87 -5.64 3.51
N ILE A 227 0.82 -6.45 3.77
CA ILE A 227 0.34 -6.78 5.11
C ILE A 227 1.42 -7.55 5.89
N THR A 228 2.06 -8.55 5.28
CA THR A 228 3.14 -9.32 5.91
C THR A 228 4.31 -8.41 6.28
N GLY A 229 4.72 -7.49 5.40
CA GLY A 229 5.78 -6.50 5.69
C GLY A 229 5.43 -5.57 6.84
N SER A 230 4.20 -5.10 6.88
CA SER A 230 3.67 -4.25 7.95
C SER A 230 3.62 -4.98 9.29
N LEU A 231 3.16 -6.24 9.31
CA LEU A 231 3.16 -7.08 10.51
C LEU A 231 4.57 -7.37 10.99
N ALA A 232 5.51 -7.68 10.08
CA ALA A 232 6.92 -7.89 10.42
C ALA A 232 7.55 -6.63 11.02
N ALA A 233 7.23 -5.45 10.48
CA ALA A 233 7.70 -4.18 11.03
C ALA A 233 7.16 -3.94 12.45
N ALA A 234 5.88 -4.18 12.67
CA ALA A 234 5.26 -4.06 13.99
C ALA A 234 5.84 -5.07 14.99
N ALA A 235 6.00 -6.35 14.58
CA ALA A 235 6.54 -7.42 15.42
C ALA A 235 7.97 -7.15 15.91
N LEU A 236 8.79 -6.52 15.09
CA LEU A 236 10.21 -6.28 15.39
C LEU A 236 10.48 -4.84 15.86
N HIS A 237 9.43 -4.04 16.10
CA HIS A 237 9.55 -2.63 16.48
C HIS A 237 10.52 -1.86 15.58
N ALA A 238 10.33 -2.01 14.27
CA ALA A 238 11.19 -1.39 13.26
C ALA A 238 11.15 0.15 13.35
N ASP A 239 12.27 0.78 13.01
CA ASP A 239 12.34 2.24 12.95
C ASP A 239 11.68 2.79 11.67
N VAL A 240 11.55 1.94 10.62
CA VAL A 240 10.85 2.26 9.36
C VAL A 240 10.38 0.99 8.65
N TYR A 241 9.22 1.08 8.00
CA TYR A 241 8.75 0.10 7.03
C TYR A 241 8.90 0.67 5.61
N GLU A 242 9.71 0.04 4.77
CA GLU A 242 9.93 0.42 3.38
C GLU A 242 9.13 -0.50 2.45
N ASN A 243 8.21 0.07 1.67
CA ASN A 243 7.49 -0.64 0.62
C ASN A 243 8.08 -0.25 -0.76
N TRP A 244 8.87 -1.15 -1.32
CA TRP A 244 9.51 -1.00 -2.62
C TRP A 244 8.61 -1.52 -3.74
N THR A 245 8.32 -0.64 -4.71
CA THR A 245 7.37 -0.87 -5.81
C THR A 245 7.92 -0.32 -7.12
N ASP A 246 7.11 -0.26 -8.18
CA ASP A 246 7.48 0.24 -9.51
C ASP A 246 7.15 1.72 -9.74
N VAL A 247 6.52 2.37 -8.76
CA VAL A 247 6.21 3.81 -8.83
C VAL A 247 7.09 4.63 -7.90
N PRO A 248 7.39 5.91 -8.23
CA PRO A 248 8.31 6.75 -7.45
C PRO A 248 7.74 7.26 -6.13
N GLY A 249 6.60 6.74 -5.69
CA GLY A 249 5.85 7.17 -4.52
C GLY A 249 4.38 7.38 -4.86
N ILE A 250 3.63 8.01 -3.94
CA ILE A 250 2.25 8.43 -4.20
C ILE A 250 2.30 9.71 -5.02
N LEU A 251 1.64 9.68 -6.18
CA LEU A 251 1.66 10.80 -7.10
C LEU A 251 0.60 11.85 -6.73
N THR A 252 0.88 13.11 -7.06
CA THR A 252 -0.03 14.25 -6.81
C THR A 252 -1.32 14.21 -7.64
N ALA A 253 -1.35 13.38 -8.69
CA ALA A 253 -2.54 13.10 -9.51
C ALA A 253 -2.38 11.78 -10.28
N ASP A 254 -3.46 11.32 -10.92
CA ASP A 254 -3.45 10.13 -11.78
C ASP A 254 -2.56 10.37 -13.03
N PRO A 255 -1.46 9.62 -13.22
CA PRO A 255 -0.54 9.81 -14.35
C PRO A 255 -1.16 9.49 -15.72
N ARG A 256 -2.32 8.81 -15.76
CA ARG A 256 -3.08 8.57 -16.99
C ARG A 256 -3.80 9.82 -17.48
N ILE A 257 -4.05 10.79 -16.59
CA ILE A 257 -4.80 12.03 -16.89
C ILE A 257 -3.86 13.24 -16.91
N VAL A 258 -2.96 13.33 -15.93
CA VAL A 258 -1.97 14.40 -15.82
C VAL A 258 -0.61 13.86 -16.22
N LYS A 259 0.06 14.52 -17.15
CA LYS A 259 1.38 14.09 -17.62
C LYS A 259 2.45 14.40 -16.56
N ASN A 260 3.22 13.38 -16.17
CA ASN A 260 4.34 13.48 -15.24
C ASN A 260 3.99 14.19 -13.91
N PRO A 261 2.96 13.73 -13.16
CA PRO A 261 2.66 14.34 -11.88
C PRO A 261 3.81 14.06 -10.90
N ALA A 262 4.14 15.04 -10.06
CA ALA A 262 5.19 14.90 -9.08
C ALA A 262 4.79 13.90 -7.97
N PRO A 263 5.74 13.19 -7.35
CA PRO A 263 5.46 12.42 -6.14
C PRO A 263 5.21 13.35 -4.95
N ILE A 264 4.30 12.94 -4.06
CA ILE A 264 4.04 13.60 -2.79
C ILE A 264 5.17 13.22 -1.84
N ALA A 265 5.89 14.22 -1.30
CA ALA A 265 7.05 13.97 -0.45
C ALA A 265 6.66 13.36 0.91
N SER A 266 5.58 13.84 1.53
CA SER A 266 5.14 13.35 2.83
C SER A 266 3.63 13.44 3.02
N LEU A 267 3.07 12.44 3.71
CA LEU A 267 1.66 12.35 4.11
C LEU A 267 1.56 11.95 5.58
N SER A 268 0.51 12.39 6.24
CA SER A 268 0.05 11.75 7.46
C SER A 268 -0.79 10.50 7.14
N TYR A 269 -0.94 9.60 8.11
CA TYR A 269 -1.81 8.42 7.96
C TYR A 269 -3.28 8.79 7.64
N PRO A 270 -3.89 9.82 8.26
CA PRO A 270 -5.22 10.29 7.85
C PRO A 270 -5.28 10.80 6.40
N GLU A 271 -4.25 11.54 5.93
CA GLU A 271 -4.16 12.02 4.55
C GLU A 271 -4.07 10.85 3.55
N LEU A 272 -3.25 9.84 3.85
CA LEU A 272 -3.17 8.62 3.06
C LEU A 272 -4.53 7.90 2.99
N GLN A 273 -5.24 7.79 4.10
CA GLN A 273 -6.54 7.14 4.16
C GLN A 273 -7.58 7.86 3.28
N LEU A 274 -7.57 9.19 3.28
CA LEU A 274 -8.44 9.98 2.40
C LEU A 274 -8.14 9.76 0.91
N LEU A 275 -6.86 9.81 0.52
CA LEU A 275 -6.44 9.56 -0.87
C LEU A 275 -6.80 8.13 -1.31
N SER A 276 -6.52 7.13 -0.48
CA SER A 276 -6.84 5.72 -0.78
C SER A 276 -8.35 5.49 -0.89
N GLY A 277 -9.13 6.07 0.02
CA GLY A 277 -10.59 6.06 -0.03
C GLY A 277 -11.13 6.70 -1.30
N ALA A 278 -10.52 7.78 -1.78
CA ALA A 278 -10.92 8.48 -2.99
C ALA A 278 -10.48 7.78 -4.29
N GLY A 279 -9.68 6.71 -4.24
CA GLY A 279 -9.35 5.90 -5.42
C GLY A 279 -7.88 5.78 -5.76
N THR A 280 -6.97 6.36 -4.99
CA THR A 280 -5.53 6.12 -5.15
C THR A 280 -5.18 4.72 -4.67
N GLN A 281 -4.77 3.83 -5.59
CA GLN A 281 -4.49 2.42 -5.27
C GLN A 281 -2.98 2.18 -5.07
N VAL A 282 -2.37 2.77 -4.05
CA VAL A 282 -0.95 2.49 -3.76
C VAL A 282 -0.79 1.43 -2.69
N LEU A 283 -1.59 1.48 -1.63
CA LEU A 283 -1.61 0.50 -0.55
C LEU A 283 -3.04 0.22 -0.09
N HIS A 284 -3.30 -1.03 0.29
CA HIS A 284 -4.55 -1.41 0.93
C HIS A 284 -4.53 -0.97 2.40
N GLU A 285 -5.69 -0.54 2.96
CA GLU A 285 -5.79 -0.05 4.34
C GLU A 285 -5.30 -1.09 5.37
N SER A 286 -5.60 -2.38 5.16
CA SER A 286 -5.12 -3.48 6.01
C SER A 286 -3.59 -3.61 6.03
N ALA A 287 -2.88 -3.16 4.99
CA ALA A 287 -1.42 -3.15 4.98
C ALA A 287 -0.81 -2.00 5.79
N VAL A 288 -1.60 -0.97 6.06
CA VAL A 288 -1.16 0.21 6.82
C VAL A 288 -1.48 0.08 8.31
N ALA A 289 -2.53 -0.65 8.66
CA ALA A 289 -3.04 -0.75 10.03
C ALA A 289 -2.00 -1.21 11.07
N PRO A 290 -1.17 -2.28 10.84
CA PRO A 290 -0.19 -2.72 11.83
C PRO A 290 0.90 -1.67 12.12
N VAL A 291 1.50 -1.06 11.09
CA VAL A 291 2.55 -0.03 11.28
C VAL A 291 1.98 1.25 11.88
N ARG A 292 0.75 1.62 11.52
CA ARG A 292 0.05 2.74 12.15
C ARG A 292 -0.17 2.50 13.63
N ALA A 293 -0.67 1.33 14.02
CA ALA A 293 -0.89 0.96 15.42
C ALA A 293 0.42 0.95 16.22
N ALA A 294 1.51 0.46 15.62
CA ALA A 294 2.84 0.42 16.21
C ALA A 294 3.60 1.75 16.15
N GLN A 295 3.01 2.80 15.59
CA GLN A 295 3.62 4.13 15.42
C GLN A 295 4.92 4.11 14.57
N ILE A 296 5.01 3.22 13.60
CA ILE A 296 6.17 3.08 12.70
C ILE A 296 5.93 3.90 11.44
N PRO A 297 6.86 4.75 11.00
CA PRO A 297 6.75 5.43 9.71
C PRO A 297 6.86 4.44 8.55
N LEU A 298 6.07 4.71 7.50
CA LEU A 298 6.07 3.95 6.26
C LEU A 298 6.70 4.78 5.15
N GLN A 299 7.51 4.16 4.30
CA GLN A 299 8.05 4.78 3.08
C GLN A 299 7.63 3.97 1.85
N ILE A 300 7.17 4.67 0.80
CA ILE A 300 6.90 4.08 -0.51
C ILE A 300 8.01 4.51 -1.44
N LEU A 301 8.75 3.54 -1.96
CA LEU A 301 9.99 3.74 -2.68
C LEU A 301 9.97 3.01 -4.03
N SER A 302 10.67 3.55 -5.02
CA SER A 302 10.80 2.90 -6.32
C SER A 302 12.03 1.99 -6.38
N THR A 303 11.82 0.73 -6.74
CA THR A 303 12.92 -0.19 -7.02
C THR A 303 13.73 0.23 -8.25
N PHE A 304 13.08 0.91 -9.21
CA PHE A 304 13.71 1.28 -10.49
C PHE A 304 14.27 2.70 -10.51
N ALA A 305 14.04 3.48 -9.45
CA ALA A 305 14.61 4.80 -9.22
C ALA A 305 14.89 4.98 -7.71
N PRO A 306 15.82 4.18 -7.14
CA PRO A 306 16.07 4.14 -5.69
C PRO A 306 16.69 5.41 -5.15
N GLU A 307 17.22 6.27 -6.02
CA GLU A 307 17.74 7.60 -5.69
C GLU A 307 16.64 8.62 -5.36
N LEU A 308 15.38 8.36 -5.77
CA LEU A 308 14.26 9.22 -5.46
C LEU A 308 13.80 9.03 -4.01
N PRO A 309 13.43 10.11 -3.31
CA PRO A 309 13.08 10.05 -1.89
C PRO A 309 11.76 9.29 -1.60
N GLY A 310 10.95 9.05 -2.63
CA GLY A 310 9.64 8.41 -2.48
C GLY A 310 8.63 9.26 -1.72
N THR A 311 7.66 8.60 -1.10
CA THR A 311 6.67 9.21 -0.20
C THR A 311 6.84 8.69 1.21
N ARG A 312 7.07 9.57 2.17
CA ARG A 312 7.09 9.24 3.60
C ARG A 312 5.70 9.41 4.20
N ILE A 313 5.24 8.41 4.95
CA ILE A 313 3.96 8.43 5.65
C ILE A 313 4.23 8.30 7.15
N GLY A 314 3.66 9.21 7.96
CA GLY A 314 3.89 9.27 9.40
C GLY A 314 2.68 9.81 10.16
N PHE A 315 2.91 10.19 11.41
CA PHE A 315 1.85 10.72 12.30
C PHE A 315 1.64 12.22 12.09
N GLU A 316 2.69 12.95 11.79
CA GLU A 316 2.61 14.36 11.48
C GLU A 316 2.63 14.54 9.97
N ALA A 317 1.75 15.41 9.49
CA ALA A 317 1.88 15.91 8.13
C ALA A 317 3.24 16.61 8.03
N GLY A 318 4.13 16.08 7.22
CA GLY A 318 5.42 16.74 6.99
C GLY A 318 5.16 18.19 6.55
N VAL A 319 6.03 19.10 6.94
CA VAL A 319 6.03 20.44 6.36
C VAL A 319 6.40 20.28 4.89
N GLY A 320 5.39 20.13 4.04
CA GLY A 320 5.57 19.96 2.62
C GLY A 320 6.06 21.26 1.99
N LEU A 321 6.86 21.13 0.97
CA LEU A 321 7.32 22.23 0.10
C LEU A 321 6.18 22.74 -0.83
N GLU A 322 4.92 22.47 -0.49
CA GLU A 322 3.77 22.83 -1.32
C GLU A 322 3.58 24.36 -1.29
N LYS A 323 3.88 24.99 -2.40
CA LYS A 323 3.70 26.45 -2.58
C LYS A 323 2.23 26.88 -2.41
N THR A 324 1.27 26.00 -2.67
CA THR A 324 -0.16 26.31 -2.73
C THR A 324 -0.97 25.71 -1.58
N GLY A 325 -0.40 24.89 -0.71
CA GLY A 325 -1.15 24.16 0.33
C GLY A 325 -2.01 23.01 -0.19
N VAL A 326 -2.00 22.73 -1.50
CA VAL A 326 -2.58 21.53 -2.12
C VAL A 326 -1.54 20.43 -2.15
N VAL A 327 -1.86 19.27 -1.58
CA VAL A 327 -0.96 18.10 -1.49
C VAL A 327 -1.09 17.21 -2.72
N GLY A 328 -2.33 17.00 -3.18
CA GLY A 328 -2.59 16.15 -4.33
C GLY A 328 -4.08 15.93 -4.57
N PHE A 329 -4.36 15.16 -5.61
CA PHE A 329 -5.70 14.84 -6.06
C PHE A 329 -5.88 13.33 -6.19
N ALA A 330 -7.06 12.86 -5.79
CA ALA A 330 -7.54 11.51 -6.05
C ALA A 330 -8.98 11.58 -6.53
N GLY A 331 -9.48 10.56 -7.20
CA GLY A 331 -10.88 10.59 -7.60
C GLY A 331 -11.43 9.24 -7.99
N ARG A 332 -12.75 9.21 -7.96
CA ARG A 332 -13.53 8.02 -8.31
C ARG A 332 -14.61 8.38 -9.31
N ARG A 333 -14.64 7.64 -10.39
CA ARG A 333 -15.67 7.73 -11.43
C ARG A 333 -16.83 6.80 -11.11
N ALA A 334 -17.92 6.93 -11.89
CA ALA A 334 -19.14 6.14 -11.74
C ALA A 334 -19.74 6.22 -10.31
N VAL A 335 -19.88 7.43 -9.81
CA VAL A 335 -20.49 7.74 -8.51
C VAL A 335 -21.92 8.23 -8.73
N SER A 336 -22.83 7.86 -7.84
CA SER A 336 -24.18 8.40 -7.78
C SER A 336 -24.37 9.21 -6.50
N MET A 337 -25.17 10.27 -6.56
CA MET A 337 -25.47 11.12 -5.41
C MET A 337 -26.93 10.97 -5.01
N LEU A 338 -27.16 10.52 -3.78
CA LEU A 338 -28.47 10.45 -3.16
C LEU A 338 -28.63 11.58 -2.16
N ARG A 339 -29.63 12.44 -2.39
CA ARG A 339 -30.04 13.48 -1.44
C ARG A 339 -31.40 13.12 -0.82
N VAL A 340 -31.45 13.12 0.50
CA VAL A 340 -32.67 12.90 1.28
C VAL A 340 -32.93 14.19 2.08
N LEU A 341 -33.89 14.99 1.67
CA LEU A 341 -34.20 16.30 2.27
C LEU A 341 -35.46 16.17 3.14
N PHE A 342 -35.42 16.70 4.33
CA PHE A 342 -36.53 16.68 5.31
C PHE A 342 -37.21 18.03 5.36
N ARG A 343 -38.53 18.04 5.45
CA ARG A 343 -39.32 19.28 5.62
C ARG A 343 -39.33 19.77 7.06
N GLU A 344 -39.15 18.88 7.99
CA GLU A 344 -39.01 19.10 9.42
C GLU A 344 -37.67 18.56 9.89
N ALA A 345 -37.29 18.78 11.15
CA ALA A 345 -36.02 18.30 11.69
C ALA A 345 -35.81 16.82 11.34
N ALA A 346 -34.63 16.51 10.80
CA ALA A 346 -34.29 15.15 10.40
C ALA A 346 -34.48 14.17 11.58
N ARG A 347 -35.13 13.03 11.32
CA ARG A 347 -35.21 11.95 12.30
C ARG A 347 -33.80 11.54 12.69
N ALA A 348 -33.56 11.35 13.98
CA ALA A 348 -32.23 10.99 14.51
C ALA A 348 -31.71 9.65 13.93
N ASP A 349 -32.61 8.77 13.48
CA ASP A 349 -32.29 7.46 12.90
C ASP A 349 -32.22 7.43 11.36
N ALA A 350 -32.47 8.56 10.70
CA ALA A 350 -32.59 8.61 9.24
C ALA A 350 -31.33 8.12 8.50
N ASP A 351 -30.13 8.50 8.94
CA ASP A 351 -28.87 8.04 8.33
C ASP A 351 -28.74 6.51 8.45
N THR A 352 -29.05 5.95 9.62
CA THR A 352 -29.02 4.51 9.85
C THR A 352 -30.00 3.75 8.96
N LEU A 353 -31.22 4.25 8.81
CA LEU A 353 -32.24 3.65 7.95
C LEU A 353 -31.83 3.69 6.48
N VAL A 354 -31.37 4.85 6.00
CA VAL A 354 -30.92 4.99 4.61
C VAL A 354 -29.73 4.07 4.30
N ARG A 355 -28.75 3.98 5.19
CA ARG A 355 -27.62 3.05 5.05
C ARG A 355 -28.04 1.60 5.05
N ALA A 356 -29.00 1.20 5.89
CA ALA A 356 -29.54 -0.15 5.90
C ALA A 356 -30.21 -0.52 4.57
N CYS A 357 -31.03 0.38 4.01
CA CYS A 357 -31.62 0.19 2.69
C CYS A 357 -30.58 0.01 1.58
N LEU A 358 -29.55 0.86 1.57
CA LEU A 358 -28.47 0.78 0.59
C LEU A 358 -27.68 -0.53 0.72
N ALA A 359 -27.37 -0.93 1.95
CA ALA A 359 -26.65 -2.17 2.23
C ALA A 359 -27.41 -3.42 1.79
N GLN A 360 -28.73 -3.46 1.98
CA GLN A 360 -29.59 -4.55 1.51
C GLN A 360 -29.55 -4.74 -0.01
N GLN A 361 -29.34 -3.66 -0.75
CA GLN A 361 -29.18 -3.67 -2.22
C GLN A 361 -27.71 -3.82 -2.66
N GLY A 362 -26.77 -4.06 -1.73
CA GLY A 362 -25.35 -4.19 -2.01
C GLY A 362 -24.68 -2.88 -2.48
N ILE A 363 -25.28 -1.73 -2.16
CA ILE A 363 -24.78 -0.41 -2.54
C ILE A 363 -23.87 0.11 -1.42
N ALA A 364 -22.61 0.40 -1.78
CA ALA A 364 -21.65 0.96 -0.83
C ALA A 364 -21.75 2.49 -0.79
N VAL A 365 -21.71 3.04 0.43
CA VAL A 365 -21.61 4.48 0.66
C VAL A 365 -20.13 4.87 0.64
N PHE A 366 -19.76 5.71 -0.32
CA PHE A 366 -18.40 6.23 -0.47
C PHE A 366 -18.15 7.41 0.49
N HIS A 367 -19.11 8.33 0.57
CA HIS A 367 -19.06 9.49 1.44
C HIS A 367 -20.47 9.86 1.88
N SER A 368 -20.62 10.44 3.07
CA SER A 368 -21.87 11.01 3.52
C SER A 368 -21.64 12.34 4.22
N SER A 369 -22.53 13.25 3.99
CA SER A 369 -22.63 14.52 4.73
C SER A 369 -24.04 14.71 5.23
N GLN A 370 -24.16 15.18 6.47
CA GLN A 370 -25.42 15.49 7.12
C GLN A 370 -25.47 16.98 7.41
N GLY A 371 -26.53 17.62 6.97
CA GLY A 371 -26.86 19.02 7.28
C GLY A 371 -28.18 19.11 8.03
N VAL A 372 -28.57 20.33 8.40
CA VAL A 372 -29.84 20.59 9.10
C VAL A 372 -31.06 20.15 8.26
N GLU A 373 -30.96 20.28 6.95
CA GLU A 373 -32.07 20.01 6.03
C GLU A 373 -32.07 18.57 5.47
N GLY A 374 -31.06 17.77 5.73
CA GLY A 374 -31.03 16.40 5.18
C GLY A 374 -29.66 15.74 5.08
N LEU A 375 -29.68 14.62 4.37
CA LEU A 375 -28.52 13.79 4.10
C LEU A 375 -28.11 13.91 2.63
N CYS A 376 -26.81 13.92 2.37
CA CYS A 376 -26.25 13.73 1.05
C CYS A 376 -25.24 12.60 1.08
N LEU A 377 -25.49 11.55 0.29
CA LEU A 377 -24.65 10.37 0.21
C LEU A 377 -24.08 10.22 -1.20
N LEU A 378 -22.80 9.95 -1.30
CA LEU A 378 -22.16 9.54 -2.53
C LEU A 378 -22.01 8.00 -2.52
N LEU A 379 -22.54 7.39 -3.55
CA LEU A 379 -22.75 5.95 -3.64
C LEU A 379 -21.85 5.35 -4.71
N ILE A 380 -21.34 4.16 -4.43
CA ILE A 380 -20.68 3.29 -5.41
C ILE A 380 -21.66 2.17 -5.72
N ALA A 381 -22.34 2.24 -6.86
CA ALA A 381 -23.17 1.15 -7.34
C ALA A 381 -22.30 0.14 -8.08
N LYS A 382 -22.44 -1.15 -7.73
CA LYS A 382 -22.08 -2.22 -8.66
C LYS A 382 -23.08 -2.20 -9.82
N PRO A 383 -22.72 -2.67 -11.04
CA PRO A 383 -23.60 -2.55 -12.21
C PRO A 383 -24.98 -3.15 -11.95
N GLY A 384 -26.00 -2.29 -11.98
CA GLY A 384 -27.41 -2.57 -11.79
C GLY A 384 -28.16 -1.29 -11.42
N GLN A 385 -28.59 -0.49 -12.42
CA GLN A 385 -29.37 0.73 -12.17
C GLN A 385 -30.65 0.44 -11.35
N ASP A 386 -31.25 -0.73 -11.53
CA ASP A 386 -32.46 -1.15 -10.81
C ASP A 386 -32.27 -1.17 -9.28
N ALA A 387 -31.09 -1.55 -8.79
CA ALA A 387 -30.81 -1.60 -7.36
C ALA A 387 -30.80 -0.20 -6.70
N LEU A 388 -30.28 0.84 -7.42
CA LEU A 388 -30.29 2.21 -6.93
C LEU A 388 -31.72 2.77 -6.84
N HIS A 389 -32.54 2.53 -7.85
CA HIS A 389 -33.92 2.96 -7.86
C HIS A 389 -34.75 2.24 -6.80
N ALA A 390 -34.56 0.91 -6.65
CA ALA A 390 -35.20 0.12 -5.60
C ALA A 390 -34.85 0.63 -4.18
N ALA A 391 -33.57 0.94 -3.94
CA ALA A 391 -33.14 1.55 -2.69
C ALA A 391 -33.79 2.93 -2.45
N CYS A 392 -33.90 3.77 -3.49
CA CYS A 392 -34.57 5.06 -3.39
C CYS A 392 -36.05 4.94 -3.05
N ASP A 393 -36.76 3.96 -3.65
CA ASP A 393 -38.18 3.70 -3.36
C ASP A 393 -38.38 3.22 -1.94
N GLU A 394 -37.50 2.34 -1.44
CA GLU A 394 -37.53 1.89 -0.06
C GLU A 394 -37.27 3.05 0.92
N VAL A 395 -36.30 3.92 0.63
CA VAL A 395 -36.06 5.13 1.43
C VAL A 395 -37.29 6.05 1.45
N ARG A 396 -37.97 6.24 0.32
CA ARG A 396 -39.25 7.01 0.28
C ARG A 396 -40.33 6.39 1.15
N ARG A 397 -40.41 5.07 1.16
CA ARG A 397 -41.38 4.31 1.98
C ARG A 397 -41.11 4.45 3.48
N LEU A 398 -39.83 4.38 3.89
CA LEU A 398 -39.44 4.41 5.30
C LEU A 398 -39.39 5.82 5.89
N LEU A 399 -39.20 6.83 5.04
CA LEU A 399 -39.12 8.25 5.41
C LEU A 399 -40.23 9.06 4.71
N PRO A 400 -41.52 8.85 5.06
CA PRO A 400 -42.62 9.55 4.46
C PRO A 400 -42.49 11.08 4.70
N GLY A 401 -42.66 11.86 3.63
CA GLY A 401 -42.43 13.32 3.67
C GLY A 401 -41.04 13.80 3.34
N ALA A 402 -40.04 12.90 3.29
CA ALA A 402 -38.70 13.24 2.80
C ALA A 402 -38.69 13.35 1.25
N GLN A 403 -37.98 14.34 0.75
CA GLN A 403 -37.74 14.46 -0.70
C GLN A 403 -36.44 13.69 -1.05
N VAL A 404 -36.58 12.57 -1.78
CA VAL A 404 -35.47 11.73 -2.21
C VAL A 404 -35.11 12.03 -3.66
N LYS A 405 -33.89 12.54 -3.88
CA LYS A 405 -33.36 12.90 -5.20
C LYS A 405 -32.11 12.06 -5.48
N LEU A 406 -32.13 11.33 -6.59
CA LEU A 406 -30.97 10.59 -7.11
C LEU A 406 -30.40 11.35 -8.32
N ARG A 407 -29.07 11.45 -8.36
CA ARG A 407 -28.32 11.93 -9.50
C ARG A 407 -27.20 10.94 -9.81
N GLU A 408 -27.19 10.43 -11.02
CA GLU A 408 -26.23 9.42 -11.50
C GLU A 408 -25.19 10.05 -12.44
N ASN A 409 -24.26 9.23 -12.91
CA ASN A 409 -23.21 9.61 -13.85
C ASN A 409 -22.33 10.78 -13.35
N LEU A 410 -21.96 10.70 -12.07
CA LEU A 410 -21.06 11.65 -11.44
C LEU A 410 -19.68 11.03 -11.23
N ALA A 411 -18.70 11.88 -11.02
CA ALA A 411 -17.40 11.58 -10.49
C ALA A 411 -17.14 12.43 -9.24
N ALA A 412 -16.41 11.86 -8.29
CA ALA A 412 -15.96 12.53 -7.09
C ALA A 412 -14.46 12.80 -7.21
N LEU A 413 -14.04 14.06 -7.16
CA LEU A 413 -12.65 14.51 -7.16
C LEU A 413 -12.31 15.02 -5.76
N LEU A 414 -11.41 14.31 -5.06
CA LEU A 414 -10.82 14.75 -3.81
C LEU A 414 -9.63 15.65 -4.11
N ALA A 415 -9.60 16.84 -3.54
CA ALA A 415 -8.40 17.65 -3.40
C ALA A 415 -7.94 17.58 -1.94
N LEU A 416 -6.76 17.01 -1.71
CA LEU A 416 -6.13 17.01 -0.40
C LEU A 416 -5.47 18.37 -0.19
N CYS A 417 -5.97 19.15 0.77
CA CYS A 417 -5.54 20.53 1.01
C CYS A 417 -5.27 20.73 2.50
N ARG A 418 -4.05 21.10 2.86
CA ARG A 418 -3.70 21.43 4.25
C ARG A 418 -4.30 22.76 4.74
N THR A 419 -4.82 23.56 3.81
CA THR A 419 -5.54 24.80 4.10
C THR A 419 -6.86 24.86 3.34
N THR A 420 -7.92 25.35 3.97
CA THR A 420 -9.23 25.50 3.34
C THR A 420 -9.28 26.65 2.32
N ARG A 421 -8.27 27.54 2.31
CA ARG A 421 -8.21 28.72 1.41
C ARG A 421 -8.14 28.36 -0.06
N GLU A 422 -7.65 27.18 -0.39
CA GLU A 422 -7.49 26.73 -1.77
C GLU A 422 -8.80 26.17 -2.37
N VAL A 423 -9.73 25.72 -1.53
CA VAL A 423 -10.96 25.07 -1.98
C VAL A 423 -11.82 25.96 -2.90
N PRO A 424 -12.10 27.24 -2.56
CA PRO A 424 -12.85 28.12 -3.46
C PRO A 424 -12.12 28.40 -4.79
N LYS A 425 -10.78 28.49 -4.76
CA LYS A 425 -9.98 28.73 -5.97
C LYS A 425 -10.04 27.50 -6.91
N LEU A 426 -9.96 26.29 -6.34
CA LEU A 426 -10.11 25.05 -7.11
C LEU A 426 -11.50 24.94 -7.75
N ALA A 427 -12.56 25.27 -7.00
CA ALA A 427 -13.92 25.31 -7.56
C ALA A 427 -14.02 26.30 -8.73
N ALA A 428 -13.53 27.53 -8.56
CA ALA A 428 -13.53 28.55 -9.58
C ALA A 428 -12.71 28.15 -10.83
N ALA A 429 -11.58 27.45 -10.65
CA ALA A 429 -10.78 26.94 -11.77
C ALA A 429 -11.55 25.88 -12.58
N MET A 430 -12.26 24.97 -11.91
CA MET A 430 -13.11 23.97 -12.57
C MET A 430 -14.26 24.65 -13.34
N GLU A 431 -14.95 25.59 -12.71
CA GLU A 431 -16.05 26.34 -13.34
C GLU A 431 -15.57 27.15 -14.54
N SER A 432 -14.40 27.80 -14.45
CA SER A 432 -13.78 28.53 -15.56
C SER A 432 -13.40 27.61 -16.73
N ALA A 433 -13.12 26.34 -16.45
CA ALA A 433 -12.93 25.30 -17.47
C ALA A 433 -14.23 24.68 -17.99
N GLY A 434 -15.39 25.24 -17.65
CA GLY A 434 -16.71 24.78 -18.08
C GLY A 434 -17.20 23.53 -17.33
N VAL A 435 -16.66 23.24 -16.15
CA VAL A 435 -17.04 22.08 -15.34
C VAL A 435 -17.87 22.56 -14.15
N PRO A 436 -19.20 22.35 -14.15
CA PRO A 436 -20.05 22.72 -13.02
C PRO A 436 -19.81 21.78 -11.83
N VAL A 437 -19.62 22.36 -10.65
CA VAL A 437 -19.51 21.60 -9.39
C VAL A 437 -20.91 21.41 -8.80
N HIS A 438 -21.41 20.17 -8.82
CA HIS A 438 -22.79 19.85 -8.38
C HIS A 438 -22.90 19.70 -6.87
N HIS A 439 -21.81 19.36 -6.20
CA HIS A 439 -21.73 19.24 -4.75
C HIS A 439 -20.28 19.41 -4.30
N LEU A 440 -20.10 20.14 -3.22
CA LEU A 440 -18.82 20.37 -2.59
C LEU A 440 -18.94 20.04 -1.10
N VAL A 441 -18.09 19.14 -0.64
CA VAL A 441 -17.98 18.81 0.79
C VAL A 441 -16.56 19.09 1.26
N GLN A 442 -16.43 19.87 2.30
CA GLN A 442 -15.14 20.06 2.98
C GLN A 442 -14.96 18.92 3.99
N THR A 443 -13.92 18.15 3.80
CA THR A 443 -13.50 17.03 4.67
C THR A 443 -12.06 17.28 5.10
N PRO A 444 -11.81 18.09 6.12
CA PRO A 444 -10.43 18.37 6.51
C PRO A 444 -9.62 17.07 6.73
N PRO A 445 -8.40 16.98 6.19
CA PRO A 445 -7.62 18.01 5.48
C PRO A 445 -7.84 18.05 3.96
N GLY A 446 -9.08 18.16 3.47
CA GLY A 446 -9.37 18.21 2.04
C GLY A 446 -10.77 18.66 1.68
N ALA A 447 -11.11 18.59 0.41
CA ALA A 447 -12.43 18.84 -0.13
C ALA A 447 -12.77 17.86 -1.24
N LEU A 448 -14.03 17.45 -1.29
CA LEU A 448 -14.56 16.53 -2.30
C LEU A 448 -15.49 17.31 -3.24
N PHE A 449 -15.16 17.32 -4.53
CA PHE A 449 -15.91 17.96 -5.58
C PHE A 449 -16.67 16.92 -6.40
N CYS A 450 -17.97 17.04 -6.52
CA CYS A 450 -18.78 16.21 -7.41
C CYS A 450 -19.02 16.93 -8.73
N VAL A 451 -18.59 16.32 -9.81
CA VAL A 451 -18.73 16.81 -11.19
C VAL A 451 -19.39 15.74 -12.05
N ASN A 452 -19.80 16.07 -13.28
CA ASN A 452 -20.25 15.04 -14.22
C ASN A 452 -19.10 14.07 -14.55
N ASP A 453 -19.39 12.77 -14.66
CA ASP A 453 -18.37 11.75 -14.94
C ASP A 453 -17.60 12.03 -16.24
N SER A 454 -18.30 12.48 -17.28
CA SER A 454 -17.69 12.85 -18.56
C SER A 454 -16.73 14.04 -18.48
N GLN A 455 -16.82 14.86 -17.43
CA GLN A 455 -15.99 16.06 -17.23
C GLN A 455 -14.89 15.87 -16.18
N TYR A 456 -14.77 14.67 -15.61
CA TYR A 456 -13.81 14.37 -14.54
C TYR A 456 -12.36 14.72 -14.91
N GLU A 457 -11.92 14.33 -16.11
CA GLU A 457 -10.54 14.62 -16.53
C GLU A 457 -10.28 16.11 -16.71
N THR A 458 -11.25 16.85 -17.25
CA THR A 458 -11.18 18.31 -17.40
C THR A 458 -11.11 18.99 -16.03
N ALA A 459 -11.92 18.52 -15.06
CA ALA A 459 -11.91 19.01 -13.69
C ALA A 459 -10.53 18.81 -13.04
N LEU A 460 -9.99 17.58 -13.15
CA LEU A 460 -8.69 17.25 -12.58
C LEU A 460 -7.57 18.09 -13.21
N ARG A 461 -7.53 18.23 -14.55
CA ARG A 461 -6.51 19.03 -15.23
C ARG A 461 -6.59 20.51 -14.84
N ALA A 462 -7.79 21.08 -14.73
CA ALA A 462 -7.96 22.48 -14.33
C ALA A 462 -7.50 22.72 -12.88
N ALA A 463 -7.90 21.83 -11.97
CA ALA A 463 -7.48 21.89 -10.57
C ALA A 463 -5.97 21.70 -10.41
N TYR A 464 -5.39 20.76 -11.16
CA TYR A 464 -3.96 20.47 -11.14
C TYR A 464 -3.13 21.64 -11.67
N ALA A 465 -3.54 22.24 -12.78
CA ALA A 465 -2.86 23.40 -13.35
C ALA A 465 -2.84 24.61 -12.39
N LEU A 466 -3.92 24.82 -11.62
CA LEU A 466 -3.93 25.85 -10.58
C LEU A 466 -2.97 25.56 -9.43
N ALA A 467 -2.86 24.27 -9.03
CA ALA A 467 -2.11 23.88 -7.83
C ALA A 467 -0.61 23.71 -8.10
N PHE A 468 -0.24 23.19 -9.28
CA PHE A 468 1.11 22.73 -9.60
C PHE A 468 1.68 23.28 -10.93
N GLY A 469 0.87 24.06 -11.69
CA GLY A 469 1.25 24.67 -12.98
C GLY A 469 2.03 25.96 -12.90
#